data_e7aac9106d1f77dfe5bd9fa83e3c9e93
#
_entry.id   e7aac9106d1f77dfe5bd9fa83e3c9e93
#
_cell.length_a   1.000
_cell.length_b   1.000
_cell.length_c   1.000
_cell.angle_alpha   90.00
_cell.angle_beta   90.00
_cell.angle_gamma   90.00
#
_symmetry.space_group_name_H-M   'P 1'
#
loop_
_entity.id
_entity.type
_entity.pdbx_description
1 polymer ?
#
loop_
_entity_poly.entity_id
_entity_poly.type
_entity_poly.pdbx_seq_one_letter_code
_entity_poly.pdbx_strand_id
1 'polypeptide(L)'
;MLEIARKLAASPTRYDNRTSRWASWVGGRWLMDCCRSIKAILWGFCFAKLKEHGGAKCCRGYPDLTTEGMIAHCEKVSNDMSPAAITPGELLHFKNHVGLYLGDGEVFECAPSLKGCAITTLSYQPWTSHGFIREVDYGEQPTPAPAPVPYEGEELILTNEPLYSSSKKNEPANHISGHYYVTDGKIYNGRIRICKKPEYVGQIDKVLGWIDWRR
;
A
#
# COMPACT_ATOMS: atom_id res chain seq x y z
N MET A 1 -12.23 -1.45 12.84
CA MET A 1 -11.53 -0.31 12.24
C MET A 1 -12.10 0.05 10.87
N LEU A 2 -12.08 -0.81 9.88
CA LEU A 2 -12.56 -0.52 8.50
C LEU A 2 -14.03 -0.09 8.44
N GLU A 3 -14.90 -0.74 9.20
CA GLU A 3 -16.32 -0.35 9.29
C GLU A 3 -16.49 1.08 9.84
N ILE A 4 -15.69 1.46 10.83
CA ILE A 4 -15.69 2.82 11.39
C ILE A 4 -15.27 3.83 10.34
N ALA A 5 -14.23 3.52 9.55
CA ALA A 5 -13.77 4.37 8.44
C ALA A 5 -14.88 4.59 7.41
N ARG A 6 -15.58 3.52 6.99
CA ARG A 6 -16.71 3.61 6.04
C ARG A 6 -17.87 4.44 6.60
N LYS A 7 -18.22 4.25 7.87
CA LYS A 7 -19.25 5.07 8.54
C LYS A 7 -18.83 6.54 8.63
N LEU A 8 -17.57 6.83 8.90
CA LEU A 8 -17.05 8.19 8.96
C LEU A 8 -17.08 8.88 7.59
N ALA A 9 -16.71 8.17 6.53
CA ALA A 9 -16.81 8.68 5.16
C ALA A 9 -18.24 9.02 4.74
N ALA A 10 -19.23 8.26 5.23
CA ALA A 10 -20.64 8.49 4.98
C ALA A 10 -21.27 9.55 5.91
N SER A 11 -20.54 10.04 6.92
CA SER A 11 -21.03 11.02 7.89
C SER A 11 -20.77 12.45 7.40
N PRO A 12 -21.55 13.44 7.88
CA PRO A 12 -21.24 14.84 7.61
C PRO A 12 -19.86 15.21 8.18
N THR A 13 -18.90 15.45 7.30
CA THR A 13 -17.54 15.84 7.67
C THR A 13 -17.13 17.13 6.96
N ARG A 14 -16.14 17.83 7.49
CA ARG A 14 -15.47 18.94 6.84
C ARG A 14 -13.98 18.90 7.15
N TYR A 15 -13.16 19.08 6.13
CA TYR A 15 -11.72 19.26 6.32
C TYR A 15 -11.44 20.52 7.12
N ASP A 16 -10.63 20.39 8.16
CA ASP A 16 -10.20 21.48 9.03
C ASP A 16 -8.81 21.16 9.59
N ASN A 17 -7.80 21.91 9.19
CA ASN A 17 -6.41 21.76 9.66
C ASN A 17 -6.02 22.69 10.79
N ARG A 18 -7.01 23.36 11.42
CA ARG A 18 -6.76 24.21 12.56
C ARG A 18 -6.29 23.41 13.78
N THR A 19 -5.67 24.07 14.71
CA THR A 19 -4.82 23.60 15.81
C THR A 19 -5.38 22.57 16.80
N SER A 20 -6.59 22.06 16.62
CA SER A 20 -7.12 20.99 17.47
C SER A 20 -6.42 19.65 17.18
N ARG A 21 -5.98 18.96 18.23
CA ARG A 21 -5.45 17.58 18.13
C ARG A 21 -6.53 16.55 17.84
N TRP A 22 -7.80 16.93 17.94
CA TRP A 22 -8.94 16.04 17.98
C TRP A 22 -9.93 16.34 16.87
N ALA A 23 -10.66 15.32 16.42
CA ALA A 23 -11.88 15.53 15.67
C ALA A 23 -12.90 16.27 16.55
N SER A 24 -13.58 17.26 16.00
CA SER A 24 -14.52 18.08 16.74
C SER A 24 -15.89 18.10 16.06
N TRP A 25 -16.98 17.99 16.84
CA TRP A 25 -18.34 18.09 16.31
C TRP A 25 -18.82 19.54 16.40
N VAL A 26 -19.01 20.19 15.26
CA VAL A 26 -19.44 21.60 15.21
C VAL A 26 -20.46 21.80 14.08
N GLY A 27 -21.60 22.38 14.40
CA GLY A 27 -22.61 22.75 13.40
C GLY A 27 -23.14 21.55 12.61
N GLY A 28 -23.34 20.41 13.26
CA GLY A 28 -23.90 19.22 12.63
C GLY A 28 -22.92 18.40 11.79
N ARG A 29 -21.62 18.64 11.91
CA ARG A 29 -20.59 17.91 11.17
C ARG A 29 -19.29 17.74 11.95
N TRP A 30 -18.51 16.74 11.57
CA TRP A 30 -17.18 16.51 12.11
C TRP A 30 -16.14 17.38 11.40
N LEU A 31 -15.31 18.07 12.17
CA LEU A 31 -14.17 18.84 11.70
C LEU A 31 -12.89 18.04 11.99
N MET A 32 -12.13 17.72 10.97
CA MET A 32 -10.88 16.97 11.09
C MET A 32 -9.99 17.14 9.84
N ASP A 33 -8.72 16.80 9.99
CA ASP A 33 -7.76 16.61 8.90
C ASP A 33 -7.45 15.13 8.70
N CYS A 34 -6.47 14.81 7.84
CA CYS A 34 -6.06 13.44 7.56
C CYS A 34 -5.60 12.69 8.83
N CYS A 35 -4.73 13.28 9.66
CA CYS A 35 -4.27 12.65 10.90
C CYS A 35 -5.38 12.46 11.92
N ARG A 36 -6.22 13.48 12.11
CA ARG A 36 -7.32 13.41 13.09
C ARG A 36 -8.37 12.40 12.73
N SER A 37 -8.63 12.21 11.44
CA SER A 37 -9.58 11.19 10.97
C SER A 37 -9.08 9.77 11.28
N ILE A 38 -7.81 9.49 11.01
CA ILE A 38 -7.20 8.19 11.33
C ILE A 38 -7.13 7.98 12.85
N LYS A 39 -6.68 8.99 13.61
CA LYS A 39 -6.65 8.92 15.08
C LYS A 39 -8.04 8.68 15.68
N ALA A 40 -9.07 9.34 15.16
CA ALA A 40 -10.43 9.13 15.63
C ALA A 40 -10.89 7.69 15.44
N ILE A 41 -10.56 7.09 14.29
CA ILE A 41 -10.85 5.67 14.01
C ILE A 41 -10.11 4.76 15.00
N LEU A 42 -8.82 4.99 15.21
CA LEU A 42 -7.97 4.17 16.09
C LEU A 42 -8.32 4.34 17.57
N TRP A 43 -8.68 5.53 17.98
CA TRP A 43 -9.08 5.82 19.36
C TRP A 43 -10.49 5.39 19.72
N GLY A 44 -11.26 4.86 18.77
CA GLY A 44 -12.58 4.29 19.04
C GLY A 44 -13.72 5.31 18.93
N PHE A 45 -13.82 5.93 17.80
CA PHE A 45 -14.89 6.82 17.43
C PHE A 45 -16.29 6.23 17.70
N CYS A 46 -17.13 6.95 18.42
CA CYS A 46 -18.47 6.50 18.76
C CYS A 46 -19.55 7.41 18.16
N PHE A 47 -20.19 6.94 17.09
CA PHE A 47 -21.23 7.70 16.40
C PHE A 47 -22.51 7.93 17.22
N ALA A 48 -22.78 7.06 18.20
CA ALA A 48 -23.97 7.20 19.05
C ALA A 48 -23.86 8.37 20.05
N LYS A 49 -22.63 8.79 20.35
CA LYS A 49 -22.33 9.86 21.30
C LYS A 49 -21.56 11.01 20.66
N LEU A 50 -22.07 11.48 19.51
CA LEU A 50 -21.40 12.45 18.66
C LEU A 50 -20.89 13.70 19.39
N LYS A 51 -21.61 14.19 20.41
CA LYS A 51 -21.24 15.37 21.20
C LYS A 51 -20.10 15.09 22.21
N GLU A 52 -19.91 13.85 22.62
CA GLU A 52 -18.95 13.46 23.65
C GLU A 52 -17.59 13.10 23.06
N HIS A 53 -17.50 12.83 21.76
CA HIS A 53 -16.29 12.34 21.10
C HIS A 53 -15.51 13.41 20.35
N GLY A 54 -15.82 14.66 20.59
CA GLY A 54 -15.04 15.75 20.02
C GLY A 54 -13.57 15.78 20.43
N GLY A 55 -13.10 14.84 21.17
CA GLY A 55 -11.73 14.81 21.63
C GLY A 55 -11.36 13.45 22.17
N ALA A 56 -11.53 12.42 21.36
CA ALA A 56 -11.13 11.09 21.76
C ALA A 56 -9.69 11.15 22.27
N LYS A 57 -9.54 11.01 23.59
CA LYS A 57 -8.26 10.81 24.22
C LYS A 57 -7.71 9.50 23.66
N CYS A 58 -6.40 9.41 23.53
CA CYS A 58 -5.69 8.21 23.14
C CYS A 58 -6.15 6.99 23.99
N CYS A 59 -7.24 6.36 23.59
CA CYS A 59 -7.90 5.35 24.40
C CYS A 59 -7.51 3.91 24.05
N ARG A 60 -6.66 3.72 23.02
CA ARG A 60 -6.18 2.40 22.57
C ARG A 60 -4.66 2.31 22.46
N GLY A 61 -3.93 3.19 23.13
CA GLY A 61 -2.47 3.18 23.09
C GLY A 61 -1.85 3.85 21.86
N TYR A 62 -2.62 4.17 20.82
CA TYR A 62 -2.08 4.84 19.64
C TYR A 62 -1.67 6.29 19.97
N PRO A 63 -0.42 6.68 19.72
CA PRO A 63 0.09 8.00 20.08
C PRO A 63 -0.47 9.12 19.22
N ASP A 64 -0.38 10.35 19.72
CA ASP A 64 -0.75 11.56 18.96
C ASP A 64 0.40 11.97 18.04
N LEU A 65 0.31 11.59 16.77
CA LEU A 65 1.38 11.72 15.77
C LEU A 65 0.97 12.63 14.61
N THR A 66 1.98 13.21 13.96
CA THR A 66 1.88 13.84 12.64
C THR A 66 1.83 12.77 11.54
N THR A 67 1.61 13.17 10.29
CA THR A 67 1.60 12.26 9.13
C THR A 67 2.90 11.44 9.04
N GLU A 68 4.04 12.10 9.14
CA GLU A 68 5.36 11.46 9.11
C GLU A 68 5.61 10.60 10.36
N GLY A 69 5.11 11.06 11.50
CA GLY A 69 5.16 10.27 12.74
C GLY A 69 4.31 9.00 12.66
N MET A 70 3.16 9.05 11.99
CA MET A 70 2.27 7.92 11.81
C MET A 70 2.94 6.81 10.99
N ILE A 71 3.52 7.13 9.84
CA ILE A 71 4.20 6.12 9.01
C ILE A 71 5.48 5.60 9.70
N ALA A 72 6.23 6.46 10.39
CA ALA A 72 7.40 6.05 11.16
C ALA A 72 7.04 5.15 12.35
N HIS A 73 5.82 5.23 12.86
CA HIS A 73 5.31 4.37 13.93
C HIS A 73 4.80 3.02 13.41
N CYS A 74 4.57 2.87 12.12
CA CYS A 74 4.15 1.60 11.53
C CYS A 74 5.25 0.54 11.56
N GLU A 75 4.83 -0.72 11.44
CA GLU A 75 5.69 -1.87 11.19
C GLU A 75 5.66 -2.27 9.71
N LYS A 76 6.67 -3.02 9.25
CA LYS A 76 6.75 -3.56 7.88
C LYS A 76 6.46 -2.49 6.81
N VAL A 77 7.01 -1.29 6.97
CA VAL A 77 6.83 -0.21 5.99
C VAL A 77 7.40 -0.63 4.64
N SER A 78 6.61 -0.42 3.57
CA SER A 78 6.96 -0.76 2.19
C SER A 78 6.63 0.39 1.25
N ASN A 79 7.35 0.47 0.13
CA ASN A 79 7.09 1.41 -0.96
C ASN A 79 6.45 0.71 -2.19
N ASP A 80 6.12 -0.57 -2.08
CA ASP A 80 5.40 -1.29 -3.13
C ASP A 80 3.92 -0.95 -3.07
N MET A 81 3.48 0.00 -3.89
CA MET A 81 2.10 0.48 -3.94
C MET A 81 1.17 -0.38 -4.81
N SER A 82 1.59 -1.59 -5.21
CA SER A 82 0.68 -2.52 -5.88
C SER A 82 -0.44 -2.96 -4.93
N PRO A 83 -1.70 -3.05 -5.39
CA PRO A 83 -2.81 -3.42 -4.53
C PRO A 83 -2.63 -4.76 -3.81
N ALA A 84 -1.88 -5.69 -4.43
CA ALA A 84 -1.58 -7.00 -3.85
C ALA A 84 -0.57 -6.95 -2.70
N ALA A 85 0.23 -5.89 -2.59
CA ALA A 85 1.21 -5.70 -1.53
C ALA A 85 0.62 -5.04 -0.27
N ILE A 86 -0.59 -4.48 -0.36
CA ILE A 86 -1.20 -3.68 0.71
C ILE A 86 -2.33 -4.47 1.37
N THR A 87 -2.24 -4.66 2.67
CA THR A 87 -3.29 -5.33 3.46
C THR A 87 -4.37 -4.33 3.89
N PRO A 88 -5.66 -4.69 3.82
CA PRO A 88 -6.73 -3.85 4.35
C PRO A 88 -6.48 -3.47 5.81
N GLY A 89 -6.55 -2.18 6.10
CA GLY A 89 -6.24 -1.61 7.42
C GLY A 89 -4.85 -1.01 7.54
N GLU A 90 -3.97 -1.16 6.57
CA GLU A 90 -2.69 -0.47 6.57
C GLU A 90 -2.83 1.03 6.38
N LEU A 91 -1.92 1.77 7.02
CA LEU A 91 -1.75 3.19 6.80
C LEU A 91 -1.10 3.42 5.43
N LEU A 92 -1.67 4.30 4.64
CA LEU A 92 -1.05 4.84 3.43
C LEU A 92 -0.47 6.21 3.72
N HIS A 93 0.66 6.52 3.10
CA HIS A 93 1.35 7.79 3.31
C HIS A 93 1.96 8.33 2.01
N PHE A 94 1.89 9.64 1.84
CA PHE A 94 2.81 10.46 1.09
C PHE A 94 3.05 11.77 1.85
N LYS A 95 4.00 12.59 1.41
CA LYS A 95 4.42 13.80 2.13
C LYS A 95 3.23 14.65 2.60
N ASN A 96 3.12 14.83 3.92
CA ASN A 96 2.08 15.60 4.62
C ASN A 96 0.65 15.03 4.50
N HIS A 97 0.48 13.76 4.13
CA HIS A 97 -0.85 13.15 4.02
C HIS A 97 -0.85 11.67 4.37
N VAL A 98 -1.97 11.25 4.97
CA VAL A 98 -2.22 9.84 5.32
C VAL A 98 -3.65 9.44 4.95
N GLY A 99 -3.79 8.15 4.63
CA GLY A 99 -5.06 7.47 4.41
C GLY A 99 -5.06 6.09 5.04
N LEU A 100 -6.16 5.39 4.95
CA LEU A 100 -6.33 4.02 5.42
C LEU A 100 -6.80 3.16 4.26
N TYR A 101 -6.04 2.12 3.92
CA TYR A 101 -6.43 1.18 2.88
C TYR A 101 -7.62 0.31 3.34
N LEU A 102 -8.67 0.26 2.56
CA LEU A 102 -9.89 -0.48 2.89
C LEU A 102 -10.02 -1.83 2.20
N GLY A 103 -9.07 -2.14 1.31
CA GLY A 103 -9.15 -3.29 0.41
C GLY A 103 -9.74 -2.93 -0.96
N ASP A 104 -9.59 -3.82 -1.93
CA ASP A 104 -10.17 -3.70 -3.29
C ASP A 104 -9.86 -2.38 -4.01
N GLY A 105 -8.69 -1.79 -3.70
CA GLY A 105 -8.26 -0.50 -4.26
C GLY A 105 -8.95 0.71 -3.63
N GLU A 106 -9.76 0.56 -2.59
CA GLU A 106 -10.42 1.65 -1.87
C GLU A 106 -9.54 2.21 -0.74
N VAL A 107 -9.59 3.53 -0.58
CA VAL A 107 -8.86 4.27 0.46
C VAL A 107 -9.79 5.21 1.18
N PHE A 108 -9.81 5.14 2.51
CA PHE A 108 -10.40 6.19 3.34
C PHE A 108 -9.39 7.29 3.55
N GLU A 109 -9.78 8.52 3.30
CA GLU A 109 -8.96 9.71 3.56
C GLU A 109 -9.79 10.92 3.91
N CYS A 110 -9.16 11.94 4.51
CA CYS A 110 -9.74 13.24 4.77
C CYS A 110 -8.83 14.30 4.15
N ALA A 111 -9.31 14.97 3.11
CA ALA A 111 -8.49 15.89 2.32
C ALA A 111 -9.20 17.21 1.99
N PRO A 112 -8.45 18.32 1.78
CA PRO A 112 -9.04 19.60 1.36
C PRO A 112 -9.80 19.51 0.04
N SER A 113 -9.29 18.75 -0.93
CA SER A 113 -9.91 18.52 -2.24
C SER A 113 -11.27 17.83 -2.13
N LEU A 114 -11.45 16.99 -1.12
CA LEU A 114 -12.69 16.28 -0.81
C LEU A 114 -13.62 17.08 0.09
N LYS A 115 -13.13 18.21 0.61
CA LYS A 115 -13.83 19.05 1.60
C LYS A 115 -14.17 18.33 2.92
N GLY A 116 -13.64 17.13 3.16
CA GLY A 116 -13.90 16.29 4.32
C GLY A 116 -13.37 14.86 4.12
N CYS A 117 -14.01 13.90 4.78
CA CYS A 117 -13.69 12.49 4.64
C CYS A 117 -14.44 11.86 3.47
N ALA A 118 -13.79 10.98 2.73
CA ALA A 118 -14.39 10.22 1.66
C ALA A 118 -13.69 8.86 1.48
N ILE A 119 -14.28 7.99 0.70
CA ILE A 119 -13.63 6.82 0.12
C ILE A 119 -13.22 7.21 -1.30
N THR A 120 -11.93 7.04 -1.60
CA THR A 120 -11.33 7.28 -2.91
C THR A 120 -10.71 6.00 -3.45
N THR A 121 -10.09 6.06 -4.62
CA THR A 121 -9.30 4.95 -5.16
C THR A 121 -7.83 5.09 -4.78
N LEU A 122 -7.09 3.98 -4.76
CA LEU A 122 -5.65 3.98 -4.49
C LEU A 122 -4.87 4.90 -5.46
N SER A 123 -5.36 5.08 -6.67
CA SER A 123 -4.76 5.96 -7.69
C SER A 123 -5.13 7.44 -7.54
N TYR A 124 -6.02 7.81 -6.61
CA TYR A 124 -6.47 9.19 -6.44
C TYR A 124 -5.38 10.11 -5.88
N GLN A 125 -4.54 9.60 -4.99
CA GLN A 125 -3.41 10.31 -4.40
C GLN A 125 -2.08 9.65 -4.79
N PRO A 126 -0.96 10.41 -4.78
CA PRO A 126 0.36 9.89 -5.11
C PRO A 126 1.00 9.17 -3.90
N TRP A 127 0.36 8.12 -3.41
CA TRP A 127 0.87 7.33 -2.29
C TRP A 127 2.29 6.82 -2.56
N THR A 128 3.17 6.91 -1.58
CA THR A 128 4.59 6.52 -1.72
C THR A 128 5.01 5.42 -0.78
N SER A 129 4.24 5.17 0.27
CA SER A 129 4.49 4.12 1.24
C SER A 129 3.23 3.69 1.96
N HIS A 130 3.28 2.48 2.50
CA HIS A 130 2.25 1.92 3.37
C HIS A 130 2.89 1.16 4.53
N GLY A 131 2.13 0.85 5.59
CA GLY A 131 2.65 0.09 6.71
C GLY A 131 1.58 -0.35 7.71
N PHE A 132 1.90 -1.40 8.44
CA PHE A 132 1.05 -1.98 9.48
C PHE A 132 1.02 -1.07 10.72
N ILE A 133 -0.15 -0.62 11.12
CA ILE A 133 -0.33 0.14 12.37
C ILE A 133 -0.12 -0.83 13.53
N ARG A 134 0.83 -0.56 14.42
CA ARG A 134 1.24 -1.47 15.51
C ARG A 134 0.10 -1.91 16.43
N GLU A 135 -0.84 -1.02 16.69
CA GLU A 135 -1.96 -1.23 17.61
C GLU A 135 -3.16 -1.94 16.98
N VAL A 136 -3.02 -2.34 15.71
CA VAL A 136 -4.07 -3.05 14.96
C VAL A 136 -3.68 -4.52 14.85
N ASP A 137 -4.57 -5.39 15.30
CA ASP A 137 -4.46 -6.82 15.04
C ASP A 137 -4.98 -7.11 13.62
N TYR A 138 -4.08 -7.52 12.75
CA TYR A 138 -4.37 -7.92 11.37
C TYR A 138 -4.68 -9.42 11.25
N GLY A 139 -4.72 -10.15 12.38
CA GLY A 139 -4.79 -11.60 12.38
C GLY A 139 -3.51 -12.26 11.83
N GLU A 140 -3.53 -13.58 11.69
CA GLU A 140 -2.49 -14.28 10.94
C GLU A 140 -2.61 -13.84 9.48
N GLN A 141 -1.71 -12.96 9.06
CA GLN A 141 -1.58 -12.66 7.63
C GLN A 141 -1.20 -13.96 6.93
N PRO A 142 -1.88 -14.35 5.84
CA PRO A 142 -1.40 -15.44 5.03
C PRO A 142 0.07 -15.11 4.73
N THR A 143 0.97 -15.94 5.19
CA THR A 143 2.37 -15.86 4.76
C THR A 143 2.31 -15.75 3.24
N PRO A 144 2.88 -14.70 2.61
CA PRO A 144 2.88 -14.60 1.17
C PRO A 144 3.28 -15.97 0.65
N ALA A 145 2.44 -16.59 -0.16
CA ALA A 145 2.80 -17.87 -0.74
C ALA A 145 4.23 -17.70 -1.28
N PRO A 146 5.17 -18.59 -0.95
CA PRO A 146 6.52 -18.45 -1.44
C PRO A 146 6.42 -18.17 -2.93
N ALA A 147 7.06 -17.09 -3.38
CA ALA A 147 7.00 -16.70 -4.78
C ALA A 147 7.22 -17.95 -5.62
N PRO A 148 6.38 -18.25 -6.60
CA PRO A 148 6.49 -19.49 -7.36
C PRO A 148 7.93 -19.61 -7.83
N VAL A 149 8.55 -20.76 -7.54
CA VAL A 149 9.94 -21.02 -7.96
C VAL A 149 9.89 -21.15 -9.48
N PRO A 150 10.67 -20.36 -10.23
CA PRO A 150 10.71 -20.50 -11.67
C PRO A 150 11.19 -21.91 -12.02
N TYR A 151 10.61 -22.55 -13.00
CA TYR A 151 11.11 -23.82 -13.48
C TYR A 151 11.70 -23.67 -14.88
N GLU A 152 12.68 -24.52 -15.18
CA GLU A 152 13.33 -24.54 -16.47
C GLU A 152 12.31 -24.84 -17.58
N GLY A 153 12.29 -24.01 -18.63
CA GLY A 153 11.35 -24.12 -19.73
C GLY A 153 9.98 -23.45 -19.48
N GLU A 154 9.77 -22.81 -18.35
CA GLU A 154 8.53 -22.03 -18.10
C GLU A 154 8.35 -20.96 -19.19
N GLU A 155 7.19 -20.97 -19.84
CA GLU A 155 6.85 -19.95 -20.84
C GLU A 155 6.35 -18.68 -20.15
N LEU A 156 6.89 -17.55 -20.59
CA LEU A 156 6.56 -16.21 -20.07
C LEU A 156 6.01 -15.36 -21.21
N ILE A 157 4.85 -14.72 -20.98
CA ILE A 157 4.31 -13.69 -21.86
C ILE A 157 4.64 -12.35 -21.23
N LEU A 158 5.55 -11.60 -21.83
CA LEU A 158 6.06 -10.33 -21.33
C LEU A 158 5.49 -9.16 -22.11
N THR A 159 5.27 -8.03 -21.40
CA THR A 159 4.80 -6.80 -22.01
C THR A 159 5.62 -5.63 -21.47
N ASN A 160 6.44 -5.03 -22.31
CA ASN A 160 7.33 -3.93 -21.96
C ASN A 160 8.22 -4.22 -20.73
N GLU A 161 8.66 -5.47 -20.57
CA GLU A 161 9.43 -5.92 -19.41
C GLU A 161 10.88 -5.46 -19.52
N PRO A 162 11.48 -4.88 -18.45
CA PRO A 162 12.89 -4.53 -18.43
C PRO A 162 13.79 -5.76 -18.62
N LEU A 163 14.69 -5.69 -19.59
CA LEU A 163 15.72 -6.71 -19.85
C LEU A 163 17.09 -6.21 -19.42
N TYR A 164 17.74 -6.96 -18.56
CA TYR A 164 19.06 -6.64 -18.04
C TYR A 164 20.14 -7.52 -18.69
N SER A 165 21.33 -6.95 -18.93
CA SER A 165 22.48 -7.70 -19.44
C SER A 165 23.18 -8.54 -18.37
N SER A 166 22.81 -8.37 -17.08
CA SER A 166 23.35 -9.10 -15.93
C SER A 166 22.36 -9.04 -14.76
N SER A 167 22.37 -10.07 -13.89
CA SER A 167 21.60 -10.08 -12.65
C SER A 167 22.02 -9.02 -11.63
N LYS A 168 23.16 -8.36 -11.83
CA LYS A 168 23.72 -7.34 -10.92
C LYS A 168 23.54 -5.91 -11.40
N LYS A 169 23.11 -5.68 -12.63
CA LYS A 169 22.95 -4.30 -13.16
C LYS A 169 21.63 -3.71 -12.75
N ASN A 170 21.63 -2.44 -12.29
CA ASN A 170 20.42 -1.75 -11.87
C ASN A 170 19.66 -1.08 -13.03
N GLU A 171 20.36 -0.83 -14.15
CA GLU A 171 19.75 -0.22 -15.33
C GLU A 171 19.43 -1.28 -16.39
N PRO A 172 18.22 -1.30 -16.94
CA PRO A 172 17.87 -2.19 -18.03
C PRO A 172 18.65 -1.84 -19.29
N ALA A 173 19.07 -2.85 -20.03
CA ALA A 173 19.69 -2.67 -21.33
C ALA A 173 18.65 -2.40 -22.42
N ASN A 174 17.44 -2.91 -22.26
CA ASN A 174 16.32 -2.76 -23.18
C ASN A 174 14.99 -3.12 -22.48
N HIS A 175 13.87 -2.99 -23.21
CA HIS A 175 12.55 -3.51 -22.82
C HIS A 175 12.08 -4.51 -23.88
N ILE A 176 11.40 -5.55 -23.45
CA ILE A 176 10.97 -6.66 -24.32
C ILE A 176 9.49 -6.97 -24.17
N SER A 177 8.88 -7.44 -25.26
CA SER A 177 7.52 -7.96 -25.27
C SER A 177 7.43 -9.22 -26.11
N GLY A 178 6.50 -10.11 -25.78
CA GLY A 178 6.26 -11.37 -26.48
C GLY A 178 6.56 -12.60 -25.64
N HIS A 179 6.77 -13.73 -26.30
CA HIS A 179 6.97 -15.03 -25.68
C HIS A 179 8.46 -15.30 -25.44
N TYR A 180 8.78 -15.75 -24.24
CA TYR A 180 10.12 -16.08 -23.77
C TYR A 180 10.05 -17.32 -22.87
N TYR A 181 11.20 -17.91 -22.57
CA TYR A 181 11.30 -19.14 -21.77
C TYR A 181 12.35 -18.98 -20.68
N VAL A 182 12.05 -19.48 -19.48
CA VAL A 182 13.02 -19.54 -18.39
C VAL A 182 14.14 -20.50 -18.75
N THR A 183 15.39 -20.05 -18.70
CA THR A 183 16.53 -20.84 -19.22
C THR A 183 16.93 -21.96 -18.29
N ASP A 184 16.99 -21.72 -16.96
CA ASP A 184 17.58 -22.69 -15.99
C ASP A 184 16.84 -22.81 -14.66
N GLY A 185 15.67 -22.19 -14.53
CA GLY A 185 14.85 -22.27 -13.33
C GLY A 185 15.48 -21.71 -12.04
N LYS A 186 16.55 -20.91 -12.14
CA LYS A 186 17.29 -20.38 -10.99
C LYS A 186 17.11 -18.90 -10.84
N ILE A 187 17.02 -18.44 -9.58
CA ILE A 187 16.94 -17.01 -9.24
C ILE A 187 18.35 -16.52 -8.85
N TYR A 188 18.76 -15.41 -9.46
CA TYR A 188 20.06 -14.77 -9.25
C TYR A 188 19.84 -13.30 -8.90
N ASN A 189 20.04 -12.91 -7.66
CA ASN A 189 19.79 -11.54 -7.16
C ASN A 189 18.38 -11.02 -7.50
N GLY A 190 17.34 -11.86 -7.32
CA GLY A 190 15.95 -11.53 -7.61
C GLY A 190 15.57 -11.59 -9.10
N ARG A 191 16.47 -12.07 -9.99
CA ARG A 191 16.26 -12.17 -11.43
C ARG A 191 16.42 -13.58 -11.94
N ILE A 192 15.77 -13.86 -13.07
CA ILE A 192 15.89 -15.11 -13.81
C ILE A 192 16.50 -14.88 -15.19
N ARG A 193 17.11 -15.92 -15.72
CA ARG A 193 17.60 -15.96 -17.10
C ARG A 193 16.46 -16.35 -18.04
N ILE A 194 16.40 -15.67 -19.17
CA ILE A 194 15.42 -16.00 -20.22
C ILE A 194 16.09 -16.21 -21.57
N CYS A 195 15.47 -17.02 -22.39
CA CYS A 195 15.83 -17.25 -23.78
C CYS A 195 14.62 -17.03 -24.70
N LYS A 196 14.88 -16.89 -26.02
CA LYS A 196 13.86 -16.50 -27.00
C LYS A 196 13.04 -17.69 -27.50
N LYS A 197 13.58 -18.88 -27.45
CA LYS A 197 12.98 -20.08 -28.06
C LYS A 197 13.03 -21.27 -27.10
N PRO A 198 12.03 -22.15 -27.14
CA PRO A 198 11.99 -23.31 -26.24
C PRO A 198 13.21 -24.26 -26.43
N GLU A 199 13.74 -24.38 -27.66
CA GLU A 199 14.93 -25.18 -27.92
C GLU A 199 16.23 -24.63 -27.31
N TYR A 200 16.21 -23.40 -26.76
CA TYR A 200 17.35 -22.79 -26.10
C TYR A 200 17.32 -22.96 -24.57
N VAL A 201 16.31 -23.61 -24.05
CA VAL A 201 16.19 -23.91 -22.62
C VAL A 201 17.36 -24.79 -22.19
N GLY A 202 17.96 -24.51 -21.04
CA GLY A 202 19.17 -25.20 -20.56
C GLY A 202 20.49 -24.75 -21.20
N GLN A 203 20.46 -23.94 -22.27
CA GLN A 203 21.66 -23.51 -23.00
C GLN A 203 22.10 -22.12 -22.54
N ILE A 204 23.15 -22.05 -21.72
CA ILE A 204 23.63 -20.78 -21.12
C ILE A 204 24.18 -19.80 -22.16
N ASP A 205 24.73 -20.31 -23.26
CA ASP A 205 25.23 -19.51 -24.39
C ASP A 205 24.10 -18.88 -25.24
N LYS A 206 22.86 -19.31 -25.04
CA LYS A 206 21.64 -18.82 -25.72
C LYS A 206 20.78 -17.89 -24.82
N VAL A 207 21.26 -17.53 -23.64
CA VAL A 207 20.59 -16.59 -22.76
C VAL A 207 20.47 -15.24 -23.46
N LEU A 208 19.24 -14.71 -23.54
CA LEU A 208 18.98 -13.37 -24.07
C LEU A 208 19.35 -12.30 -23.07
N GLY A 209 19.05 -12.53 -21.78
CA GLY A 209 19.28 -11.62 -20.69
C GLY A 209 18.56 -12.05 -19.40
N TRP A 210 18.32 -11.07 -18.55
CA TRP A 210 17.77 -11.25 -17.22
C TRP A 210 16.53 -10.39 -17.06
N ILE A 211 15.50 -10.88 -16.41
CA ILE A 211 14.32 -10.12 -15.99
C ILE A 211 14.11 -10.26 -14.49
N ASP A 212 13.43 -9.29 -13.87
CA ASP A 212 13.08 -9.37 -12.47
C ASP A 212 12.05 -10.47 -12.25
N TRP A 213 12.28 -11.36 -11.26
CA TRP A 213 11.33 -12.39 -10.87
C TRP A 213 10.40 -11.86 -9.79
N ARG A 214 9.21 -11.43 -10.20
CA ARG A 214 8.20 -10.84 -9.33
C ARG A 214 6.88 -11.61 -9.48
N ARG A 215 6.82 -12.79 -8.96
CA ARG A 215 5.55 -13.51 -8.93
C ARG A 215 5.23 -13.98 -7.52
#